data_ae8dbc7ebdc9cb755f2499e97dca1913
#
_entry.id   ae8dbc7ebdc9cb755f2499e97dca1913
#
_cell.length_a   1.000
_cell.length_b   1.000
_cell.length_c   1.000
_cell.angle_alpha   90.00
_cell.angle_beta   90.00
_cell.angle_gamma   90.00
#
_symmetry.space_group_name_H-M   'P 1'
#
loop_
_entity.id
_entity.type
_entity.pdbx_description
1 polymer ?
#
loop_
_entity_poly.entity_id
_entity_poly.type
_entity_poly.pdbx_seq_one_letter_code
_entity_poly.pdbx_strand_id
1 'polypeptide(L)'
;MLKKKFILTALCSLFISSSFGGTLSGRVNFDGEPPKKKTLKMDADPVCGSSHKEPVYRQSFIMNEEGFLKNVMVYLKDVKYEGNIPETQAVLDQNGCMYDPHVQGMQAGQELLIKNSDPTLHNIHGLPTINSQFNFAMPKVVKEKAIKIVKPEHPIYIKCDVHPWMKSYLSVFNHPYFAVTDDTGYYKIDNIPPGNYEVIAWQEKFRDKET
;
A
#
# COMPACT_ATOMS: atom_id res chain seq x y z
N MET A 1 8.88 -40.71 -66.93
CA MET A 1 8.67 -39.31 -66.57
C MET A 1 8.40 -39.19 -65.10
N LEU A 2 9.44 -38.78 -64.30
CA LEU A 2 9.32 -38.65 -62.84
C LEU A 2 8.90 -37.21 -62.49
N LYS A 3 7.69 -37.05 -61.90
CA LYS A 3 7.22 -35.73 -61.40
C LYS A 3 7.80 -35.46 -60.02
N LYS A 4 8.73 -34.51 -59.93
CA LYS A 4 9.26 -34.01 -58.67
C LYS A 4 8.20 -33.10 -58.00
N LYS A 5 7.67 -33.48 -56.82
CA LYS A 5 6.85 -32.62 -55.98
C LYS A 5 7.80 -31.74 -55.13
N PHE A 6 7.69 -30.44 -55.30
CA PHE A 6 8.29 -29.44 -54.39
C PHE A 6 7.36 -29.25 -53.20
N ILE A 7 7.83 -29.55 -52.02
CA ILE A 7 7.16 -29.22 -50.76
C ILE A 7 7.74 -27.87 -50.29
N LEU A 8 6.93 -26.81 -50.34
CA LEU A 8 7.28 -25.50 -49.83
C LEU A 8 6.92 -25.48 -48.34
N THR A 9 7.94 -25.58 -47.49
CA THR A 9 7.77 -25.44 -46.04
C THR A 9 7.79 -23.96 -45.69
N ALA A 10 6.61 -23.42 -45.38
CA ALA A 10 6.48 -22.05 -44.86
C ALA A 10 6.94 -21.99 -43.41
N LEU A 11 8.09 -21.36 -43.17
CA LEU A 11 8.61 -21.09 -41.84
C LEU A 11 7.84 -19.89 -41.26
N CYS A 12 6.86 -20.17 -40.39
CA CYS A 12 6.13 -19.15 -39.68
C CYS A 12 7.00 -18.63 -38.54
N SER A 13 7.67 -17.50 -38.73
CA SER A 13 8.43 -16.82 -37.69
C SER A 13 7.44 -16.15 -36.72
N LEU A 14 7.30 -16.74 -35.51
CA LEU A 14 6.61 -16.06 -34.41
C LEU A 14 7.49 -14.87 -33.94
N PHE A 15 7.11 -13.67 -34.32
CA PHE A 15 7.63 -12.46 -33.69
C PHE A 15 6.99 -12.33 -32.31
N ILE A 16 7.71 -12.70 -31.25
CA ILE A 16 7.37 -12.36 -29.89
C ILE A 16 7.73 -10.87 -29.71
N SER A 17 6.76 -9.98 -29.86
CA SER A 17 6.92 -8.59 -29.46
C SER A 17 7.01 -8.56 -27.93
N SER A 18 8.19 -8.42 -27.40
CA SER A 18 8.40 -8.06 -26.00
C SER A 18 7.85 -6.63 -25.80
N SER A 19 6.62 -6.53 -25.32
CA SER A 19 6.07 -5.25 -24.88
C SER A 19 6.81 -4.85 -23.60
N PHE A 20 7.77 -3.94 -23.70
CA PHE A 20 8.39 -3.35 -22.51
C PHE A 20 7.36 -2.47 -21.81
N GLY A 21 7.07 -2.80 -20.55
CA GLY A 21 6.23 -1.96 -19.71
C GLY A 21 6.87 -0.60 -19.48
N GLY A 22 6.03 0.45 -19.42
CA GLY A 22 6.46 1.80 -19.05
C GLY A 22 6.68 1.94 -17.55
N THR A 23 7.31 3.06 -17.16
CA THR A 23 7.46 3.47 -15.76
C THR A 23 6.80 4.82 -15.57
N LEU A 24 5.96 4.94 -14.53
CA LEU A 24 5.44 6.20 -14.03
C LEU A 24 6.15 6.52 -12.72
N SER A 25 6.81 7.67 -12.65
CA SER A 25 7.46 8.14 -11.42
C SER A 25 7.29 9.64 -11.25
N GLY A 26 7.33 10.09 -10.02
CA GLY A 26 7.18 11.52 -9.72
C GLY A 26 7.30 11.80 -8.24
N ARG A 27 6.97 13.03 -7.86
CA ARG A 27 6.87 13.46 -6.46
C ARG A 27 5.53 14.16 -6.25
N VAL A 28 4.95 13.94 -5.08
CA VAL A 28 3.72 14.62 -4.68
C VAL A 28 4.06 15.84 -3.87
N ASN A 29 3.74 17.02 -4.41
CA ASN A 29 3.93 18.30 -3.76
C ASN A 29 2.62 18.79 -3.12
N PHE A 30 2.72 19.50 -2.00
CA PHE A 30 1.60 20.17 -1.35
C PHE A 30 1.65 21.67 -1.65
N ASP A 31 0.59 22.17 -2.25
CA ASP A 31 0.39 23.59 -2.50
C ASP A 31 -0.65 24.13 -1.48
N GLY A 32 -0.19 24.96 -0.57
CA GLY A 32 -1.01 25.56 0.49
C GLY A 32 -0.32 25.66 1.85
N GLU A 33 -1.05 26.12 2.85
CA GLU A 33 -0.54 26.17 4.22
C GLU A 33 -0.63 24.78 4.88
N PRO A 34 0.51 24.22 5.35
CA PRO A 34 0.49 22.93 6.01
C PRO A 34 -0.26 22.98 7.34
N PRO A 35 -1.05 21.97 7.66
CA PRO A 35 -1.73 21.91 8.95
C PRO A 35 -0.71 21.78 10.09
N LYS A 36 -1.01 22.37 11.24
CA LYS A 36 -0.15 22.27 12.44
C LYS A 36 0.10 20.81 12.81
N LYS A 37 1.36 20.47 13.03
CA LYS A 37 1.75 19.15 13.56
C LYS A 37 1.11 18.95 14.92
N LYS A 38 0.51 17.77 15.15
CA LYS A 38 -0.10 17.39 16.43
C LYS A 38 0.65 16.21 17.02
N THR A 39 1.11 16.34 18.24
CA THR A 39 1.73 15.24 18.99
C THR A 39 0.68 14.19 19.38
N LEU A 40 1.13 12.95 19.52
CA LEU A 40 0.36 11.87 20.11
C LEU A 40 0.62 11.82 21.60
N LYS A 41 -0.42 11.61 22.39
CA LYS A 41 -0.33 11.34 23.82
C LYS A 41 -0.45 9.84 24.01
N MET A 42 0.64 9.19 24.37
CA MET A 42 0.73 7.73 24.51
C MET A 42 0.86 7.28 25.98
N ASP A 43 0.84 8.21 26.91
CA ASP A 43 1.05 8.03 28.35
C ASP A 43 -0.05 7.22 29.06
N ALA A 44 -1.17 6.99 28.38
CA ALA A 44 -2.23 6.10 28.88
C ALA A 44 -1.78 4.61 28.97
N ASP A 45 -0.80 4.20 28.18
CA ASP A 45 -0.10 2.91 28.30
C ASP A 45 1.36 3.16 28.65
N PRO A 46 1.86 2.65 29.82
CA PRO A 46 3.24 2.88 30.24
C PRO A 46 4.30 2.36 29.26
N VAL A 47 4.03 1.27 28.55
CA VAL A 47 4.93 0.73 27.52
C VAL A 47 5.02 1.72 26.37
N CYS A 48 3.87 2.18 25.88
CA CYS A 48 3.81 3.13 24.77
C CYS A 48 4.39 4.50 25.15
N GLY A 49 4.10 4.99 26.35
CA GLY A 49 4.64 6.26 26.85
C GLY A 49 6.16 6.28 27.00
N SER A 50 6.77 5.10 27.25
CA SER A 50 8.22 4.95 27.39
C SER A 50 8.94 4.50 26.12
N SER A 51 8.22 4.14 25.06
CA SER A 51 8.83 3.59 23.83
C SER A 51 9.54 4.63 22.96
N HIS A 52 9.27 5.92 23.18
CA HIS A 52 9.84 7.01 22.40
C HIS A 52 10.57 8.02 23.28
N LYS A 53 11.80 8.39 22.89
CA LYS A 53 12.57 9.44 23.56
C LYS A 53 12.13 10.84 23.14
N GLU A 54 11.63 10.96 21.92
CA GLU A 54 11.19 12.22 21.32
C GLU A 54 9.68 12.21 21.11
N PRO A 55 9.04 13.39 21.05
CA PRO A 55 7.61 13.48 20.78
C PRO A 55 7.23 12.83 19.45
N VAL A 56 6.25 11.93 19.47
CA VAL A 56 5.70 11.32 18.27
C VAL A 56 4.56 12.19 17.73
N TYR A 57 4.55 12.40 16.43
CA TYR A 57 3.52 13.20 15.76
C TYR A 57 2.55 12.32 14.98
N ARG A 58 1.34 12.83 14.78
CA ARG A 58 0.35 12.19 13.91
C ARG A 58 0.91 12.06 12.50
N GLN A 59 0.77 10.88 11.91
CA GLN A 59 1.24 10.58 10.55
C GLN A 59 0.25 10.99 9.46
N SER A 60 -0.90 11.58 9.86
CA SER A 60 -1.96 11.98 8.92
C SER A 60 -1.56 13.06 7.91
N PHE A 61 -0.45 13.73 8.14
CA PHE A 61 0.14 14.68 7.21
C PHE A 61 1.62 14.80 7.53
N ILE A 62 2.45 14.28 6.65
CA ILE A 62 3.90 14.37 6.75
C ILE A 62 4.39 15.05 5.48
N MET A 63 5.00 16.20 5.67
CA MET A 63 5.59 17.01 4.60
C MET A 63 7.03 17.32 4.98
N ASN A 64 7.96 17.16 4.04
CA ASN A 64 9.34 17.56 4.22
C ASN A 64 9.53 19.08 4.01
N GLU A 65 10.76 19.57 4.19
CA GLU A 65 11.08 21.00 4.08
C GLU A 65 10.92 21.55 2.65
N GLU A 66 10.98 20.68 1.65
CA GLU A 66 10.82 21.04 0.25
C GLU A 66 9.34 21.05 -0.19
N GLY A 67 8.39 20.73 0.69
CA GLY A 67 6.95 20.71 0.41
C GLY A 67 6.43 19.39 -0.12
N PHE A 68 7.23 18.32 -0.16
CA PHE A 68 6.78 17.02 -0.66
C PHE A 68 6.12 16.17 0.42
N LEU A 69 5.07 15.42 0.04
CA LEU A 69 4.25 14.63 0.93
C LEU A 69 4.66 13.16 0.97
N LYS A 70 4.88 12.62 2.17
CA LYS A 70 4.93 11.19 2.47
C LYS A 70 3.52 10.61 2.66
N ASN A 71 3.39 9.30 2.50
CA ASN A 71 2.15 8.54 2.74
C ASN A 71 1.00 8.93 1.80
N VAL A 72 1.31 9.28 0.57
CA VAL A 72 0.31 9.43 -0.50
C VAL A 72 0.26 8.14 -1.30
N MET A 73 -0.91 7.51 -1.39
CA MET A 73 -1.14 6.39 -2.28
C MET A 73 -1.35 6.90 -3.70
N VAL A 74 -0.48 6.50 -4.62
CA VAL A 74 -0.61 6.78 -6.06
C VAL A 74 -0.92 5.48 -6.78
N TYR A 75 -1.96 5.45 -7.59
CA TYR A 75 -2.36 4.25 -8.29
C TYR A 75 -3.04 4.56 -9.64
N LEU A 76 -3.03 3.57 -10.53
CA LEU A 76 -3.77 3.61 -11.79
C LEU A 76 -5.19 3.11 -11.57
N LYS A 77 -6.19 3.89 -11.97
CA LYS A 77 -7.61 3.55 -11.82
C LYS A 77 -8.05 2.54 -12.87
N ASP A 78 -8.90 1.60 -12.46
CA ASP A 78 -9.65 0.67 -13.34
C ASP A 78 -8.78 -0.14 -14.34
N VAL A 79 -7.55 -0.49 -13.95
CA VAL A 79 -6.66 -1.29 -14.81
C VAL A 79 -7.04 -2.77 -14.76
N LYS A 80 -7.23 -3.38 -15.93
CA LYS A 80 -7.33 -4.83 -16.05
C LYS A 80 -5.94 -5.46 -15.94
N TYR A 81 -5.83 -6.47 -15.08
CA TYR A 81 -4.59 -7.21 -14.87
C TYR A 81 -4.90 -8.70 -14.76
N GLU A 82 -4.20 -9.48 -15.56
CA GLU A 82 -4.36 -10.95 -15.63
C GLU A 82 -3.10 -11.69 -15.16
N GLY A 83 -2.16 -10.95 -14.55
CA GLY A 83 -0.92 -11.54 -14.04
C GLY A 83 -1.10 -12.19 -12.67
N ASN A 84 -0.01 -12.73 -12.16
CA ASN A 84 0.00 -13.46 -10.89
C ASN A 84 -0.07 -12.49 -9.70
N ILE A 85 -0.72 -12.96 -8.63
CA ILE A 85 -0.66 -12.31 -7.31
C ILE A 85 0.74 -12.56 -6.73
N PRO A 86 1.40 -11.56 -6.10
CA PRO A 86 2.69 -11.76 -5.46
C PRO A 86 2.64 -12.86 -4.40
N GLU A 87 3.64 -13.75 -4.40
CA GLU A 87 3.84 -14.73 -3.33
C GLU A 87 4.41 -14.10 -2.06
N THR A 88 5.06 -12.95 -2.19
CA THR A 88 5.57 -12.18 -1.05
C THR A 88 4.42 -11.60 -0.24
N GLN A 89 4.52 -11.70 1.08
CA GLN A 89 3.53 -11.13 2.00
C GLN A 89 3.66 -9.59 2.03
N ALA A 90 2.51 -8.89 2.09
CA ALA A 90 2.48 -7.53 2.59
C ALA A 90 2.61 -7.59 4.13
N VAL A 91 3.28 -6.63 4.75
CA VAL A 91 3.52 -6.63 6.19
C VAL A 91 2.92 -5.37 6.82
N LEU A 92 2.20 -5.55 7.92
CA LEU A 92 1.74 -4.48 8.79
C LEU A 92 2.22 -4.78 10.21
N ASP A 93 3.18 -4.01 10.71
CA ASP A 93 3.73 -4.20 12.06
C ASP A 93 3.13 -3.22 13.07
N GLN A 94 2.99 -3.67 14.29
CA GLN A 94 2.68 -2.88 15.47
C GLN A 94 3.99 -2.69 16.23
N ASN A 95 4.63 -1.55 16.00
CA ASN A 95 5.97 -1.25 16.49
C ASN A 95 6.04 0.19 17.03
N GLY A 96 6.55 0.37 18.23
CA GLY A 96 6.55 1.65 18.91
C GLY A 96 5.16 2.21 19.16
N CYS A 97 4.18 1.32 19.38
CA CYS A 97 2.76 1.66 19.54
C CYS A 97 2.17 2.45 18.36
N MET A 98 2.64 2.11 17.18
CA MET A 98 2.17 2.62 15.90
C MET A 98 1.96 1.46 14.92
N TYR A 99 1.12 1.65 13.91
CA TYR A 99 1.12 0.76 12.75
C TYR A 99 2.15 1.24 11.74
N ASP A 100 2.99 0.32 11.28
CA ASP A 100 3.99 0.56 10.25
C ASP A 100 3.88 -0.50 9.13
N PRO A 101 3.67 -0.07 7.88
CA PRO A 101 3.55 1.32 7.40
C PRO A 101 2.19 1.97 7.73
N HIS A 102 2.16 3.30 7.80
CA HIS A 102 0.93 4.06 8.01
C HIS A 102 -0.05 3.98 6.82
N VAL A 103 0.49 3.93 5.60
CA VAL A 103 -0.28 3.71 4.36
C VAL A 103 0.44 2.65 3.55
N GLN A 104 -0.29 1.66 3.06
CA GLN A 104 0.25 0.62 2.18
C GLN A 104 -0.77 0.12 1.16
N GLY A 105 -0.24 -0.44 0.07
CA GLY A 105 -1.02 -1.15 -0.93
C GLY A 105 -0.64 -2.63 -1.00
N MET A 106 -1.60 -3.46 -1.42
CA MET A 106 -1.38 -4.87 -1.74
C MET A 106 -2.31 -5.31 -2.86
N GLN A 107 -2.05 -6.47 -3.45
CA GLN A 107 -3.00 -7.06 -4.40
C GLN A 107 -4.07 -7.88 -3.69
N ALA A 108 -5.27 -7.91 -4.26
CA ALA A 108 -6.36 -8.76 -3.78
C ALA A 108 -5.94 -10.25 -3.81
N GLY A 109 -6.14 -10.95 -2.69
CA GLY A 109 -5.69 -12.34 -2.51
C GLY A 109 -4.23 -12.52 -2.07
N GLN A 110 -3.41 -11.47 -2.10
CA GLN A 110 -2.08 -11.48 -1.45
C GLN A 110 -2.25 -11.65 0.06
N GLU A 111 -1.29 -12.30 0.70
CA GLU A 111 -1.31 -12.46 2.15
C GLU A 111 -0.81 -11.20 2.86
N LEU A 112 -1.54 -10.75 3.87
CA LEU A 112 -1.13 -9.69 4.80
C LEU A 112 -0.65 -10.33 6.09
N LEU A 113 0.66 -10.24 6.35
CA LEU A 113 1.26 -10.64 7.61
C LEU A 113 1.19 -9.47 8.60
N ILE A 114 0.42 -9.65 9.65
CA ILE A 114 0.29 -8.69 10.75
C ILE A 114 1.22 -9.11 11.88
N LYS A 115 2.07 -8.18 12.32
CA LYS A 115 3.07 -8.41 13.39
C LYS A 115 2.74 -7.58 14.63
N ASN A 116 3.19 -8.08 15.80
CA ASN A 116 3.25 -7.32 17.03
C ASN A 116 4.68 -7.37 17.58
N SER A 117 5.45 -6.34 17.27
CA SER A 117 6.84 -6.18 17.72
C SER A 117 6.94 -5.54 19.10
N ASP A 118 5.86 -4.97 19.62
CA ASP A 118 5.83 -4.33 20.93
C ASP A 118 5.66 -5.35 22.06
N PRO A 119 6.14 -5.02 23.27
CA PRO A 119 5.95 -5.86 24.46
C PRO A 119 4.61 -5.61 25.17
N THR A 120 3.60 -5.09 24.49
CA THR A 120 2.26 -4.80 25.00
C THR A 120 1.16 -5.43 24.15
N LEU A 121 -0.09 -5.33 24.64
CA LEU A 121 -1.27 -5.75 23.91
C LEU A 121 -1.66 -4.68 22.90
N HIS A 122 -1.82 -5.09 21.67
CA HIS A 122 -2.51 -4.32 20.63
C HIS A 122 -3.70 -5.12 20.09
N ASN A 123 -4.52 -4.51 19.25
CA ASN A 123 -5.45 -5.22 18.39
C ASN A 123 -5.45 -4.64 16.99
N ILE A 124 -5.87 -5.44 16.03
CA ILE A 124 -6.11 -5.05 14.65
C ILE A 124 -7.60 -5.05 14.40
N HIS A 125 -8.17 -3.89 14.16
CA HIS A 125 -9.56 -3.71 13.77
C HIS A 125 -9.63 -3.07 12.39
N GLY A 126 -9.79 -3.90 11.36
CA GLY A 126 -10.00 -3.45 9.98
C GLY A 126 -11.48 -3.23 9.70
N LEU A 127 -11.79 -2.08 9.10
CA LEU A 127 -13.15 -1.61 8.81
C LEU A 127 -13.39 -1.49 7.29
N PRO A 128 -13.26 -2.60 6.53
CA PRO A 128 -13.65 -2.61 5.13
C PRO A 128 -15.16 -2.45 4.98
N THR A 129 -15.59 -1.97 3.80
CA THR A 129 -16.99 -1.84 3.41
C THR A 129 -17.42 -2.89 2.38
N ILE A 130 -16.45 -3.44 1.63
CA ILE A 130 -16.65 -4.45 0.59
C ILE A 130 -16.25 -5.85 1.08
N ASN A 131 -15.15 -5.94 1.80
CA ASN A 131 -14.66 -7.17 2.41
C ASN A 131 -15.28 -7.38 3.81
N SER A 132 -15.07 -8.57 4.38
CA SER A 132 -15.50 -8.83 5.76
C SER A 132 -14.62 -8.06 6.75
N GLN A 133 -15.24 -7.42 7.72
CA GLN A 133 -14.53 -6.81 8.84
C GLN A 133 -13.74 -7.85 9.64
N PHE A 134 -12.62 -7.42 10.19
CA PHE A 134 -11.82 -8.26 11.07
C PHE A 134 -11.40 -7.47 12.31
N ASN A 135 -11.50 -8.13 13.46
CA ASN A 135 -11.07 -7.56 14.73
C ASN A 135 -10.49 -8.68 15.60
N PHE A 136 -9.23 -8.59 15.96
CA PHE A 136 -8.60 -9.56 16.85
C PHE A 136 -7.49 -8.96 17.69
N ALA A 137 -7.39 -9.43 18.92
CA ALA A 137 -6.33 -9.04 19.85
C ALA A 137 -5.00 -9.70 19.46
N MET A 138 -3.91 -8.94 19.64
CA MET A 138 -2.54 -9.42 19.55
C MET A 138 -1.79 -9.12 20.85
N PRO A 139 -1.95 -9.95 21.89
CA PRO A 139 -1.17 -9.80 23.11
C PRO A 139 0.32 -10.02 22.81
N LYS A 140 1.21 -9.54 23.68
CA LYS A 140 2.68 -9.58 23.51
C LYS A 140 3.27 -10.96 23.13
N VAL A 141 2.53 -12.04 23.42
CA VAL A 141 2.93 -13.43 23.09
C VAL A 141 2.52 -13.85 21.68
N VAL A 142 1.57 -13.15 21.06
CA VAL A 142 1.14 -13.38 19.67
C VAL A 142 1.92 -12.44 18.77
N LYS A 143 2.97 -12.97 18.14
CA LYS A 143 3.90 -12.14 17.37
C LYS A 143 3.47 -11.91 15.93
N GLU A 144 2.73 -12.85 15.36
CA GLU A 144 2.35 -12.80 13.94
C GLU A 144 0.98 -13.43 13.73
N LYS A 145 0.24 -12.90 12.77
CA LYS A 145 -0.99 -13.47 12.24
C LYS A 145 -1.16 -13.07 10.79
N ALA A 146 -1.37 -14.05 9.91
CA ALA A 146 -1.64 -13.81 8.51
C ALA A 146 -3.14 -13.83 8.21
N ILE A 147 -3.57 -12.92 7.33
CA ILE A 147 -4.94 -12.86 6.79
C ILE A 147 -4.89 -12.63 5.27
N LYS A 148 -6.03 -12.88 4.58
CA LYS A 148 -6.19 -12.54 3.16
C LYS A 148 -7.41 -11.65 2.97
N ILE A 149 -7.23 -10.62 2.16
CA ILE A 149 -8.31 -9.73 1.71
C ILE A 149 -8.46 -9.98 0.21
N VAL A 150 -9.62 -10.47 -0.21
CA VAL A 150 -9.78 -11.08 -1.53
C VAL A 150 -10.46 -10.18 -2.56
N LYS A 151 -11.10 -9.11 -2.13
CA LYS A 151 -11.75 -8.15 -3.03
C LYS A 151 -10.99 -6.83 -3.04
N PRO A 152 -10.85 -6.18 -4.23
CA PRO A 152 -10.30 -4.82 -4.28
C PRO A 152 -11.14 -3.86 -3.45
N GLU A 153 -10.48 -3.03 -2.67
CA GLU A 153 -11.11 -1.99 -1.83
C GLU A 153 -10.09 -0.92 -1.43
N HIS A 154 -10.46 0.34 -1.57
CA HIS A 154 -9.60 1.48 -1.25
C HIS A 154 -10.42 2.65 -0.69
N PRO A 155 -9.97 3.22 0.42
CA PRO A 155 -9.06 2.66 1.41
C PRO A 155 -9.79 1.83 2.47
N ILE A 156 -9.13 0.85 3.05
CA ILE A 156 -9.57 0.16 4.27
C ILE A 156 -8.93 0.87 5.47
N TYR A 157 -9.75 1.40 6.36
CA TYR A 157 -9.28 1.98 7.61
C TYR A 157 -8.98 0.89 8.63
N ILE A 158 -7.79 0.94 9.23
CA ILE A 158 -7.34 0.04 10.30
C ILE A 158 -7.08 0.87 11.55
N LYS A 159 -7.60 0.41 12.70
CA LYS A 159 -7.42 1.05 14.00
C LYS A 159 -7.09 0.04 15.08
N CYS A 160 -6.57 0.52 16.21
CA CYS A 160 -6.49 -0.21 17.46
C CYS A 160 -7.58 0.29 18.40
N ASP A 161 -8.36 -0.64 18.99
CA ASP A 161 -9.38 -0.29 19.98
C ASP A 161 -8.79 -0.07 21.37
N VAL A 162 -7.55 -0.56 21.62
CA VAL A 162 -6.80 -0.35 22.86
C VAL A 162 -6.10 1.00 22.86
N HIS A 163 -5.50 1.39 21.72
CA HIS A 163 -4.70 2.59 21.58
C HIS A 163 -5.28 3.50 20.48
N PRO A 164 -6.15 4.47 20.83
CA PRO A 164 -6.93 5.26 19.87
C PRO A 164 -6.11 6.08 18.87
N TRP A 165 -4.83 6.28 19.15
CA TRP A 165 -3.92 6.99 18.25
C TRP A 165 -3.35 6.12 17.13
N MET A 166 -3.36 4.78 17.29
CA MET A 166 -2.87 3.84 16.28
C MET A 166 -3.88 3.69 15.14
N LYS A 167 -3.47 4.04 13.97
CA LYS A 167 -4.24 3.89 12.73
C LYS A 167 -3.35 3.68 11.53
N SER A 168 -3.89 3.00 10.53
CA SER A 168 -3.27 2.77 9.22
C SER A 168 -4.34 2.70 8.15
N TYR A 169 -3.92 2.84 6.90
CA TYR A 169 -4.76 2.69 5.72
C TYR A 169 -4.18 1.65 4.78
N LEU A 170 -4.99 0.67 4.45
CA LEU A 170 -4.64 -0.39 3.52
C LEU A 170 -5.45 -0.22 2.23
N SER A 171 -4.78 -0.28 1.10
CA SER A 171 -5.41 -0.28 -0.22
C SER A 171 -5.22 -1.64 -0.86
N VAL A 172 -6.30 -2.23 -1.34
CA VAL A 172 -6.29 -3.55 -1.97
C VAL A 172 -6.71 -3.37 -3.42
N PHE A 173 -5.81 -3.67 -4.35
CA PHE A 173 -6.02 -3.51 -5.78
C PHE A 173 -6.06 -4.88 -6.50
N ASN A 174 -6.71 -4.94 -7.64
CA ASN A 174 -6.66 -6.12 -8.51
C ASN A 174 -5.46 -6.11 -9.49
N HIS A 175 -4.52 -5.19 -9.31
CA HIS A 175 -3.35 -4.99 -10.16
C HIS A 175 -2.16 -4.48 -9.33
N PRO A 176 -0.89 -4.56 -9.82
CA PRO A 176 0.29 -4.10 -9.10
C PRO A 176 0.64 -2.61 -9.32
N TYR A 177 -0.17 -1.85 -10.06
CA TYR A 177 0.17 -0.49 -10.50
C TYR A 177 -0.21 0.54 -9.45
N PHE A 178 0.48 0.50 -8.32
CA PHE A 178 0.35 1.45 -7.22
C PHE A 178 1.70 1.64 -6.53
N ALA A 179 1.87 2.76 -5.85
CA ALA A 179 3.01 3.06 -4.99
C ALA A 179 2.59 4.01 -3.87
N VAL A 180 3.34 4.02 -2.77
CA VAL A 180 3.19 5.01 -1.70
C VAL A 180 4.39 5.92 -1.72
N THR A 181 4.18 7.22 -1.57
CA THR A 181 5.29 8.19 -1.53
C THR A 181 6.14 8.02 -0.28
N ASP A 182 7.45 8.08 -0.46
CA ASP A 182 8.46 8.04 0.58
C ASP A 182 8.67 9.39 1.29
N ASP A 183 9.71 9.50 2.14
CA ASP A 183 10.05 10.73 2.87
C ASP A 183 10.44 11.91 1.97
N THR A 184 10.80 11.64 0.71
CA THR A 184 11.09 12.65 -0.30
C THR A 184 9.88 12.97 -1.19
N GLY A 185 8.72 12.40 -0.87
CA GLY A 185 7.50 12.49 -1.67
C GLY A 185 7.56 11.71 -2.97
N TYR A 186 8.62 10.93 -3.21
CA TYR A 186 8.83 10.19 -4.45
C TYR A 186 8.00 8.91 -4.48
N TYR A 187 7.48 8.60 -5.68
CA TYR A 187 6.84 7.33 -6.00
C TYR A 187 7.32 6.80 -7.35
N LYS A 188 7.22 5.49 -7.55
CA LYS A 188 7.56 4.81 -8.80
C LYS A 188 6.66 3.60 -8.99
N ILE A 189 6.06 3.50 -10.19
CA ILE A 189 5.24 2.38 -10.63
C ILE A 189 5.85 1.86 -11.93
N ASP A 190 6.31 0.62 -11.91
CA ASP A 190 6.99 0.00 -13.05
C ASP A 190 6.07 -0.96 -13.81
N ASN A 191 6.53 -1.37 -14.99
CA ASN A 191 5.92 -2.41 -15.84
C ASN A 191 4.49 -2.10 -16.28
N ILE A 192 4.14 -0.82 -16.43
CA ILE A 192 2.81 -0.38 -16.88
C ILE A 192 2.69 -0.72 -18.37
N PRO A 193 1.69 -1.51 -18.80
CA PRO A 193 1.44 -1.75 -20.21
C PRO A 193 1.21 -0.44 -20.99
N PRO A 194 1.51 -0.40 -22.30
CA PRO A 194 1.15 0.76 -23.12
C PRO A 194 -0.37 1.02 -23.07
N GLY A 195 -0.77 2.28 -22.83
CA GLY A 195 -2.18 2.65 -22.72
C GLY A 195 -2.37 4.08 -22.23
N ASN A 196 -3.63 4.46 -22.08
CA ASN A 196 -4.05 5.70 -21.43
C ASN A 196 -4.63 5.34 -20.06
N TYR A 197 -4.16 6.00 -19.03
CA TYR A 197 -4.52 5.71 -17.65
C TYR A 197 -4.90 6.97 -16.90
N GLU A 198 -5.89 6.84 -16.03
CA GLU A 198 -6.18 7.82 -15.00
C GLU A 198 -5.30 7.52 -13.77
N VAL A 199 -4.53 8.52 -13.33
CA VAL A 199 -3.66 8.42 -12.16
C VAL A 199 -4.33 9.10 -10.99
N ILE A 200 -4.54 8.34 -9.90
CA ILE A 200 -5.15 8.86 -8.68
C ILE A 200 -4.08 9.01 -7.60
N ALA A 201 -4.09 10.15 -6.92
CA ALA A 201 -3.30 10.41 -5.73
C ALA A 201 -4.21 10.60 -4.52
N TRP A 202 -4.21 9.64 -3.60
CA TRP A 202 -5.01 9.68 -2.38
C TRP A 202 -4.16 10.02 -1.16
N GLN A 203 -4.68 10.91 -0.33
CA GLN A 203 -4.10 11.27 0.96
C GLN A 203 -5.19 11.36 2.03
N GLU A 204 -4.98 10.76 3.21
CA GLU A 204 -6.02 10.55 4.23
C GLU A 204 -6.77 11.81 4.67
N LYS A 205 -6.16 12.99 4.59
CA LYS A 205 -6.80 14.26 4.95
C LYS A 205 -7.57 14.91 3.81
N PHE A 206 -7.06 14.74 2.59
CA PHE A 206 -7.60 15.44 1.42
C PHE A 206 -8.45 14.52 0.56
N ARG A 207 -8.43 13.21 0.87
CA ARG A 207 -9.11 12.15 0.11
C ARG A 207 -8.64 12.13 -1.35
N ASP A 208 -9.48 11.60 -2.24
CA ASP A 208 -9.15 11.54 -3.65
C ASP A 208 -9.11 12.95 -4.23
N LYS A 209 -7.98 13.35 -4.78
CA LYS A 209 -7.90 14.45 -5.73
C LYS A 209 -7.51 13.85 -7.07
N GLU A 210 -8.42 13.99 -8.02
CA GLU A 210 -8.15 13.75 -9.43
C GLU A 210 -7.14 14.81 -9.91
N THR A 211 -6.10 14.37 -10.60
CA THR A 211 -5.09 15.24 -11.21
C THR A 211 -5.19 15.16 -12.73
#